data_3e1a22dff150a8f17575177e074ea78f
#
_entry.id   3e1a22dff150a8f17575177e074ea78f
#
_cell.length_a   1.000
_cell.length_b   1.000
_cell.length_c   1.000
_cell.angle_alpha   90.00
_cell.angle_beta   90.00
_cell.angle_gamma   90.00
#
_symmetry.space_group_name_H-M   'P 1'
#
loop_
_entity.id
_entity.type
_entity.pdbx_description
1 polymer ?
#
loop_
_entity_poly.entity_id
_entity_poly.type
_entity_poly.pdbx_seq_one_letter_code
_entity_poly.pdbx_strand_id
1 'polypeptide(L)' 'MSNSELSAFIDEWVTSKRNREILKERLIDGIKISELAEKYELSDRQIKSIIKKFKSILP' A
#
# COMPACT_ATOMS: atom_id res chain seq x y z
N MET A 1 0.16 -11.42 10.73
CA MET A 1 -0.53 -11.67 9.45
C MET A 1 0.51 -12.08 8.41
N SER A 2 0.30 -13.17 7.71
CA SER A 2 1.21 -13.62 6.65
C SER A 2 1.09 -12.74 5.41
N ASN A 3 2.07 -12.82 4.49
CA ASN A 3 2.02 -12.04 3.26
C ASN A 3 0.80 -12.41 2.40
N SER A 4 0.41 -13.69 2.40
CA SER A 4 -0.78 -14.14 1.68
C SER A 4 -2.06 -13.54 2.26
N GLU A 5 -2.17 -13.52 3.57
CA GLU A 5 -3.32 -12.93 4.26
C GLU A 5 -3.37 -11.41 4.05
N LEU A 6 -2.22 -10.75 4.13
CA LEU A 6 -2.12 -9.32 3.90
C LEU A 6 -2.52 -8.95 2.47
N SER A 7 -2.04 -9.72 1.49
CA SER A 7 -2.41 -9.52 0.08
C SER A 7 -3.91 -9.69 -0.14
N ALA A 8 -4.50 -10.73 0.44
CA ALA A 8 -5.94 -10.98 0.34
C ALA A 8 -6.74 -9.86 1.00
N PHE A 9 -6.29 -9.38 2.14
CA PHE A 9 -6.93 -8.27 2.86
C PHE A 9 -6.90 -6.98 2.01
N ILE A 10 -5.76 -6.68 1.40
CA ILE A 10 -5.63 -5.54 0.51
C ILE A 10 -6.61 -5.65 -0.66
N ASP A 11 -6.69 -6.82 -1.30
CA ASP A 11 -7.58 -7.04 -2.43
C ASP A 11 -9.05 -6.90 -2.03
N GLU A 12 -9.40 -7.28 -0.81
CA GLU A 12 -10.78 -7.22 -0.32
C GLU A 12 -11.20 -5.79 0.06
N TRP A 13 -10.33 -5.06 0.77
CA TRP A 13 -10.70 -3.79 1.39
C TRP A 13 -10.27 -2.55 0.62
N VAL A 14 -9.37 -2.68 -0.34
CA VAL A 14 -8.88 -1.55 -1.14
C VAL A 14 -9.41 -1.65 -2.56
N THR A 15 -10.29 -0.73 -2.93
CA THR A 15 -10.95 -0.76 -4.25
C THR A 15 -10.08 -0.22 -5.38
N SER A 16 -9.18 0.73 -5.09
CA SER A 16 -8.30 1.32 -6.08
C SER A 16 -7.18 0.34 -6.47
N LYS A 17 -7.11 -0.01 -7.75
CA LYS A 17 -6.04 -0.88 -8.26
C LYS A 17 -4.66 -0.30 -7.97
N ARG A 18 -4.48 1.00 -8.21
CA ARG A 18 -3.22 1.70 -7.94
C ARG A 18 -2.84 1.58 -6.46
N ASN A 19 -3.79 1.84 -5.55
CA ASN A 19 -3.54 1.79 -4.12
C ASN A 19 -3.22 0.37 -3.65
N ARG A 20 -3.88 -0.63 -4.21
CA ARG A 20 -3.56 -2.03 -3.92
C ARG A 20 -2.11 -2.36 -4.27
N GLU A 21 -1.67 -1.94 -5.44
CA GLU A 21 -0.29 -2.17 -5.89
C GLU A 21 0.72 -1.45 -5.00
N ILE A 22 0.47 -0.20 -4.66
CA ILE A 22 1.31 0.58 -3.75
C ILE A 22 1.44 -0.12 -2.39
N LEU A 23 0.32 -0.55 -1.83
CA LEU A 23 0.30 -1.20 -0.52
C LEU A 23 1.05 -2.54 -0.53
N LYS A 24 0.86 -3.35 -1.57
CA LYS A 24 1.56 -4.63 -1.71
C LYS A 24 3.07 -4.41 -1.87
N GLU A 25 3.48 -3.47 -2.70
CA GLU A 25 4.90 -3.15 -2.90
C GLU A 25 5.53 -2.62 -1.62
N ARG A 26 4.82 -1.78 -0.87
CA ARG A 26 5.36 -1.24 0.37
C ARG A 26 5.38 -2.26 1.52
N LEU A 27 4.28 -2.96 1.74
CA LEU A 27 4.11 -3.80 2.93
C LEU A 27 4.63 -5.22 2.75
N ILE A 28 4.66 -5.73 1.53
CA ILE A 28 5.13 -7.09 1.24
C ILE A 28 6.55 -7.06 0.68
N ASP A 29 6.80 -6.25 -0.34
CA ASP A 29 8.09 -6.19 -1.02
C ASP A 29 9.10 -5.26 -0.35
N GLY A 30 8.65 -4.38 0.53
CA GLY A 30 9.54 -3.46 1.25
C GLY A 30 10.09 -2.31 0.41
N ILE A 31 9.41 -1.94 -0.67
CA ILE A 31 9.85 -0.84 -1.54
C ILE A 31 9.80 0.49 -0.77
N LYS A 32 10.81 1.33 -0.97
CA LYS A 32 10.88 2.64 -0.29
C LYS A 32 9.77 3.57 -0.74
N ILE A 33 9.30 4.41 0.18
CA ILE A 33 8.26 5.40 -0.10
C ILE A 33 8.68 6.32 -1.24
N SER A 34 9.93 6.78 -1.26
CA SER A 34 10.45 7.64 -2.33
C SER A 34 10.39 6.96 -3.70
N GLU A 35 10.68 5.68 -3.77
CA GLU A 35 10.59 4.91 -5.01
C GLU A 35 9.15 4.76 -5.49
N LEU A 36 8.23 4.52 -4.57
CA LEU A 36 6.81 4.42 -4.88
C LEU A 36 6.26 5.76 -5.37
N ALA A 37 6.64 6.85 -4.72
CA ALA A 37 6.24 8.19 -5.11
C ALA A 37 6.67 8.50 -6.55
N GLU A 38 7.91 8.17 -6.89
CA GLU A 38 8.44 8.37 -8.22
C GLU A 38 7.73 7.49 -9.26
N LYS A 39 7.56 6.20 -8.95
CA LYS A 39 6.94 5.21 -9.84
C LYS A 39 5.49 5.57 -10.18
N TYR A 40 4.73 6.03 -9.20
CA TYR A 40 3.31 6.34 -9.37
C TYR A 40 3.03 7.83 -9.58
N GLU A 41 4.08 8.63 -9.71
CA GLU A 41 3.98 10.10 -9.90
C GLU A 41 3.15 10.77 -8.79
N LEU A 42 3.41 10.35 -7.55
CA LEU A 42 2.78 10.90 -6.36
C LEU A 42 3.84 11.50 -5.46
N SER A 43 3.42 12.30 -4.48
CA SER A 43 4.33 12.81 -3.46
C SER A 43 4.52 11.76 -2.37
N ASP A 44 5.63 11.86 -1.61
CA ASP A 44 5.87 11.00 -0.44
C ASP A 44 4.70 11.08 0.54
N ARG A 45 4.15 12.29 0.69
CA ARG A 45 3.01 12.54 1.58
C ARG A 45 1.77 11.77 1.14
N GLN A 46 1.51 11.73 -0.16
CA GLN A 46 0.37 10.97 -0.71
C GLN A 46 0.54 9.47 -0.47
N ILE A 47 1.75 8.95 -0.70
CA ILE A 47 2.05 7.54 -0.42
C ILE A 47 1.86 7.22 1.06
N LYS A 48 2.39 8.06 1.95
CA LYS A 48 2.23 7.89 3.39
C LYS A 48 0.75 7.92 3.81
N SER A 49 -0.03 8.79 3.19
CA SER A 49 -1.47 8.90 3.46
C SER A 49 -2.22 7.63 3.09
N ILE A 50 -1.91 7.05 1.92
CA ILE A 50 -2.50 5.79 1.47
C ILE A 50 -2.19 4.66 2.46
N ILE A 51 -0.94 4.56 2.89
CA ILE A 51 -0.49 3.54 3.84
C ILE A 51 -1.18 3.73 5.19
N LYS A 52 -1.24 4.96 5.67
CA LYS A 52 -1.86 5.29 6.97
C LYS A 52 -3.34 4.93 6.99
N LYS A 53 -4.07 5.26 5.93
CA LYS A 53 -5.49 4.91 5.81
C LYS A 53 -5.70 3.40 5.87
N PHE A 54 -4.88 2.66 5.14
CA PHE A 54 -4.96 1.21 5.14
C PHE A 54 -4.66 0.63 6.53
N LYS A 55 -3.62 1.11 7.19
CA LYS A 55 -3.25 0.63 8.52
C LYS A 55 -4.35 0.89 9.55
N SER A 56 -5.17 1.92 9.36
CA SER A 56 -6.27 2.22 10.28
C SER A 56 -7.41 1.19 10.20
N ILE A 57 -7.53 0.44 9.11
CA ILE A 57 -8.55 -0.60 8.95
C ILE A 57 -8.03 -2.00 9.22
N LEU A 58 -6.74 -2.17 9.46
CA LEU A 58 -6.18 -3.45 9.85
C LEU A 58 -6.66 -3.84 11.26
N PRO A 59 -6.97 -5.12 11.47
CA PRO A 59 -7.35 -5.61 12.79
C PRO A 59 -6.21 -5.55 13.80
#